data_192e2e6b0e8376d2d85fb68037e7a4b3
#
_entry.id   192e2e6b0e8376d2d85fb68037e7a4b3
#
_cell.length_a   1.000
_cell.length_b   1.000
_cell.length_c   1.000
_cell.angle_alpha   90.00
_cell.angle_beta   90.00
_cell.angle_gamma   90.00
#
_symmetry.space_group_name_H-M   'P 1'
#
loop_
_entity.id
_entity.type
_entity.pdbx_description
1 polymer ?
#
loop_
_entity_poly.entity_id
_entity_poly.type
_entity_poly.pdbx_seq_one_letter_code
_entity_poly.pdbx_strand_id
1 'polypeptide(L)'
;APCGAVNSQQNDLSGYISQTMNSLPQELAKSNIVAVIPCYRVEAQIGDVLAGLPRYLKHIVVVDDASTDETASVVARAAKRDRRVILIRHKRNQGVGGAMISGFRKALELGADVVVKIDGDGQMDATYLPKMLMPILQGQADYTKGNRFRDFQALQQMPAIRRVGNLALGFLTKAATGYWNLFDPTNGFIAIHGKALALLPLDKIDKTYFFETSMLARLYLLGAVVKDVPMPARYGKEVSNLSIHRSLIEFSVKLIKILIQRLVIKNLIHDFSMASIYMLAGFPLLLFGLIFGIAKWAESSRLQVPASAGTVMIPTLAVIVGIQFIIAAIEVDLRSVPKEPLAQQL
;
A
#
# COMPACT_ATOMS: atom_id res chain seq x y z
N ALA A 1 46.63 -1.72 16.71
CA ALA A 1 45.48 -2.49 17.20
C ALA A 1 44.35 -1.53 17.57
N PRO A 2 43.05 -1.78 17.24
CA PRO A 2 42.34 -3.03 17.46
C PRO A 2 41.56 -3.50 16.23
N CYS A 3 41.71 -4.75 15.88
CA CYS A 3 40.96 -5.43 14.78
C CYS A 3 40.12 -6.60 15.34
N GLY A 4 39.42 -6.38 16.47
CA GLY A 4 38.67 -7.43 17.18
C GLY A 4 37.16 -7.24 17.29
N ALA A 5 36.64 -6.06 16.99
CA ALA A 5 35.23 -5.74 17.29
C ALA A 5 34.22 -5.95 16.12
N VAL A 6 34.70 -6.20 14.90
CA VAL A 6 33.86 -6.38 13.71
C VAL A 6 33.36 -7.83 13.54
N ASN A 7 34.11 -8.81 14.08
CA ASN A 7 33.77 -10.23 13.93
C ASN A 7 32.69 -10.74 14.90
N SER A 8 32.45 -10.08 16.04
CA SER A 8 31.45 -10.54 17.01
C SER A 8 30.02 -10.21 16.55
N GLN A 9 29.80 -9.07 15.90
CA GLN A 9 28.47 -8.70 15.39
C GLN A 9 28.05 -9.52 14.14
N GLN A 10 28.99 -9.98 13.32
CA GLN A 10 28.66 -10.87 12.20
C GLN A 10 28.28 -12.28 12.64
N ASN A 11 28.87 -12.80 13.71
CA ASN A 11 28.55 -14.12 14.25
C ASN A 11 27.20 -14.15 14.97
N ASP A 12 26.80 -13.08 15.67
CA ASP A 12 25.48 -12.97 16.28
C ASP A 12 24.35 -12.86 15.24
N LEU A 13 24.58 -12.15 14.15
CA LEU A 13 23.63 -12.06 13.05
C LEU A 13 23.46 -13.40 12.30
N SER A 14 24.53 -14.16 12.12
CA SER A 14 24.46 -15.49 11.47
C SER A 14 23.77 -16.52 12.36
N GLY A 15 24.00 -16.48 13.68
CA GLY A 15 23.31 -17.32 14.68
C GLY A 15 21.82 -17.00 14.79
N TYR A 16 21.45 -15.73 14.79
CA TYR A 16 20.05 -15.29 14.79
C TYR A 16 19.32 -15.69 13.50
N ILE A 17 19.97 -15.55 12.34
CA ILE A 17 19.44 -15.97 11.04
C ILE A 17 19.26 -17.49 10.97
N SER A 18 20.21 -18.28 11.49
CA SER A 18 20.11 -19.74 11.45
C SER A 18 19.06 -20.31 12.41
N GLN A 19 18.87 -19.72 13.59
CA GLN A 19 17.77 -20.10 14.52
C GLN A 19 16.41 -19.72 13.95
N THR A 20 16.27 -18.55 13.34
CA THR A 20 15.01 -18.11 12.71
C THR A 20 14.66 -18.98 11.49
N MET A 21 15.66 -19.46 10.73
CA MET A 21 15.41 -20.32 9.56
C MET A 21 14.97 -21.76 9.95
N ASN A 22 15.32 -22.27 11.13
CA ASN A 22 14.89 -23.60 11.57
C ASN A 22 13.45 -23.61 12.14
N SER A 23 12.93 -22.47 12.62
CA SER A 23 11.54 -22.35 13.09
C SER A 23 10.56 -22.00 11.95
N LEU A 24 11.03 -21.43 10.85
CA LEU A 24 10.22 -21.03 9.69
C LEU A 24 9.26 -22.11 9.16
N PRO A 25 9.71 -23.36 8.94
CA PRO A 25 8.84 -24.40 8.39
C PRO A 25 7.67 -24.79 9.32
N GLN A 26 7.85 -24.70 10.63
CA GLN A 26 6.80 -25.11 11.58
C GLN A 26 5.66 -24.09 11.69
N GLU A 27 5.96 -22.80 11.76
CA GLU A 27 4.94 -21.73 11.80
C GLU A 27 4.13 -21.68 10.51
N LEU A 28 4.81 -21.77 9.35
CA LEU A 28 4.14 -21.84 8.06
C LEU A 28 3.23 -23.09 7.92
N ALA A 29 3.66 -24.23 8.47
CA ALA A 29 2.90 -25.48 8.39
C ALA A 29 1.67 -25.49 9.32
N LYS A 30 1.75 -24.82 10.48
CA LYS A 30 0.66 -24.77 11.47
C LYS A 30 -0.45 -23.80 11.08
N SER A 31 -0.10 -22.69 10.44
CA SER A 31 -1.04 -21.61 10.12
C SER A 31 -1.91 -21.95 8.91
N ASN A 32 -3.16 -21.50 8.93
CA ASN A 32 -4.07 -21.58 7.78
C ASN A 32 -3.79 -20.44 6.81
N ILE A 33 -2.82 -20.65 5.90
CA ILE A 33 -2.41 -19.67 4.91
C ILE A 33 -3.18 -19.89 3.62
N VAL A 34 -3.92 -18.88 3.18
CA VAL A 34 -4.72 -18.89 1.96
C VAL A 34 -4.11 -17.97 0.91
N ALA A 35 -3.81 -18.50 -0.27
CA ALA A 35 -3.44 -17.70 -1.42
C ALA A 35 -4.71 -17.25 -2.18
N VAL A 36 -4.77 -15.98 -2.57
CA VAL A 36 -5.81 -15.42 -3.45
C VAL A 36 -5.15 -14.98 -4.75
N ILE A 37 -5.64 -15.51 -5.86
CA ILE A 37 -5.07 -15.29 -7.20
C ILE A 37 -6.15 -14.69 -8.09
N PRO A 38 -6.15 -13.35 -8.32
CA PRO A 38 -7.01 -12.74 -9.30
C PRO A 38 -6.50 -13.08 -10.71
N CYS A 39 -7.42 -13.53 -11.59
CA CYS A 39 -7.10 -13.95 -12.95
C CYS A 39 -8.00 -13.26 -13.96
N TYR A 40 -7.39 -12.73 -15.02
CA TYR A 40 -8.09 -12.25 -16.21
C TYR A 40 -7.21 -12.42 -17.45
N ARG A 41 -7.56 -13.37 -18.34
CA ARG A 41 -6.81 -13.70 -19.56
C ARG A 41 -5.36 -14.09 -19.29
N VAL A 42 -5.16 -15.12 -18.47
CA VAL A 42 -3.84 -15.65 -18.06
C VAL A 42 -3.71 -17.15 -18.34
N GLU A 43 -4.39 -17.65 -19.37
CA GLU A 43 -4.43 -19.09 -19.71
C GLU A 43 -3.04 -19.72 -19.90
N ALA A 44 -2.08 -18.94 -20.43
CA ALA A 44 -0.74 -19.40 -20.72
C ALA A 44 0.13 -19.54 -19.45
N GLN A 45 -0.11 -18.73 -18.41
CA GLN A 45 0.74 -18.63 -17.23
C GLN A 45 0.16 -19.33 -15.99
N ILE A 46 -1.16 -19.33 -15.84
CA ILE A 46 -1.81 -19.74 -14.58
C ILE A 46 -1.51 -21.20 -14.20
N GLY A 47 -1.30 -22.08 -15.19
CA GLY A 47 -0.94 -23.46 -14.94
C GLY A 47 0.39 -23.60 -14.21
N ASP A 48 1.40 -22.89 -14.67
CA ASP A 48 2.75 -22.87 -14.07
C ASP A 48 2.76 -22.17 -12.72
N VAL A 49 1.99 -21.07 -12.57
CA VAL A 49 1.82 -20.38 -11.29
C VAL A 49 1.29 -21.37 -10.26
N LEU A 50 0.20 -22.09 -10.54
CA LEU A 50 -0.41 -23.03 -9.60
C LEU A 50 0.52 -24.19 -9.26
N ALA A 51 1.28 -24.71 -10.24
CA ALA A 51 2.25 -25.79 -10.04
C ALA A 51 3.44 -25.37 -9.18
N GLY A 52 3.85 -24.09 -9.23
CA GLY A 52 4.96 -23.53 -8.47
C GLY A 52 4.63 -23.16 -7.01
N LEU A 53 3.36 -23.25 -6.59
CA LEU A 53 2.95 -22.84 -5.22
C LEU A 53 3.36 -23.86 -4.16
N PRO A 54 3.94 -23.40 -3.04
CA PRO A 54 4.41 -24.28 -1.98
C PRO A 54 3.27 -25.02 -1.26
N ARG A 55 3.58 -26.20 -0.71
CA ARG A 55 2.61 -27.09 -0.07
C ARG A 55 2.08 -26.60 1.27
N TYR A 56 2.72 -25.65 1.92
CA TYR A 56 2.24 -25.08 3.17
C TYR A 56 1.03 -24.15 2.99
N LEU A 57 0.73 -23.71 1.77
CA LEU A 57 -0.54 -23.04 1.46
C LEU A 57 -1.68 -24.05 1.60
N LYS A 58 -2.61 -23.81 2.52
CA LYS A 58 -3.72 -24.72 2.79
C LYS A 58 -4.82 -24.63 1.74
N HIS A 59 -5.07 -23.43 1.24
CA HIS A 59 -6.05 -23.17 0.19
C HIS A 59 -5.51 -22.18 -0.83
N ILE A 60 -5.93 -22.33 -2.08
CA ILE A 60 -5.57 -21.48 -3.22
C ILE A 60 -6.86 -21.04 -3.88
N VAL A 61 -7.33 -19.86 -3.56
CA VAL A 61 -8.56 -19.29 -4.10
C VAL A 61 -8.23 -18.55 -5.39
N VAL A 62 -8.59 -19.10 -6.52
CA VAL A 62 -8.41 -18.49 -7.83
C VAL A 62 -9.73 -17.82 -8.23
N VAL A 63 -9.68 -16.52 -8.51
CA VAL A 63 -10.86 -15.75 -8.92
C VAL A 63 -10.71 -15.38 -10.40
N ASP A 64 -11.43 -16.09 -11.25
CA ASP A 64 -11.54 -15.77 -12.68
C ASP A 64 -12.53 -14.61 -12.88
N ASP A 65 -12.02 -13.45 -13.25
CA ASP A 65 -12.80 -12.23 -13.43
C ASP A 65 -13.45 -12.13 -14.82
N ALA A 66 -14.21 -13.16 -15.17
CA ALA A 66 -14.89 -13.32 -16.47
C ALA A 66 -13.94 -13.32 -17.65
N SER A 67 -12.88 -14.12 -17.58
CA SER A 67 -11.96 -14.33 -18.71
C SER A 67 -12.69 -14.87 -19.95
N THR A 68 -12.25 -14.42 -21.12
CA THR A 68 -12.80 -14.84 -22.41
C THR A 68 -11.95 -15.91 -23.10
N ASP A 69 -10.80 -16.27 -22.50
CA ASP A 69 -9.88 -17.32 -22.90
C ASP A 69 -10.10 -18.61 -22.07
N GLU A 70 -9.20 -19.57 -22.16
CA GLU A 70 -9.27 -20.84 -21.45
C GLU A 70 -8.79 -20.78 -19.97
N THR A 71 -8.59 -19.59 -19.40
CA THR A 71 -8.12 -19.42 -18.00
C THR A 71 -8.97 -20.27 -17.02
N ALA A 72 -10.29 -20.13 -17.06
CA ALA A 72 -11.18 -20.87 -16.17
C ALA A 72 -11.07 -22.38 -16.33
N SER A 73 -10.92 -22.87 -17.59
CA SER A 73 -10.78 -24.29 -17.90
C SER A 73 -9.45 -24.86 -17.39
N VAL A 74 -8.35 -24.08 -17.52
CA VAL A 74 -7.02 -24.45 -16.97
C VAL A 74 -7.11 -24.60 -15.47
N VAL A 75 -7.68 -23.62 -14.76
CA VAL A 75 -7.85 -23.64 -13.31
C VAL A 75 -8.76 -24.79 -12.86
N ALA A 76 -9.86 -25.05 -13.58
CA ALA A 76 -10.75 -26.16 -13.26
C ALA A 76 -10.07 -27.53 -13.41
N ARG A 77 -9.17 -27.69 -14.39
CA ARG A 77 -8.33 -28.91 -14.51
C ARG A 77 -7.33 -29.03 -13.36
N ALA A 78 -6.71 -27.91 -12.93
CA ALA A 78 -5.82 -27.89 -11.78
C ALA A 78 -6.54 -28.25 -10.48
N ALA A 79 -7.76 -27.74 -10.25
CA ALA A 79 -8.59 -28.03 -9.09
C ALA A 79 -8.97 -29.52 -8.96
N LYS A 80 -9.07 -30.25 -10.09
CA LYS A 80 -9.29 -31.72 -10.07
C LYS A 80 -8.06 -32.49 -9.58
N ARG A 81 -6.85 -31.94 -9.76
CA ARG A 81 -5.56 -32.56 -9.38
C ARG A 81 -5.08 -32.13 -8.00
N ASP A 82 -5.36 -30.89 -7.63
CA ASP A 82 -4.96 -30.31 -6.34
C ASP A 82 -6.20 -29.75 -5.61
N ARG A 83 -6.61 -30.48 -4.55
CA ARG A 83 -7.79 -30.14 -3.74
C ARG A 83 -7.68 -28.80 -3.00
N ARG A 84 -6.49 -28.20 -2.94
CA ARG A 84 -6.28 -26.86 -2.37
C ARG A 84 -6.85 -25.77 -3.26
N VAL A 85 -6.97 -26.01 -4.57
CA VAL A 85 -7.42 -25.03 -5.57
C VAL A 85 -8.93 -24.92 -5.57
N ILE A 86 -9.42 -23.71 -5.33
CA ILE A 86 -10.84 -23.35 -5.32
C ILE A 86 -11.04 -22.29 -6.40
N LEU A 87 -11.85 -22.59 -7.42
CA LEU A 87 -12.19 -21.67 -8.50
C LEU A 87 -13.47 -20.90 -8.15
N ILE A 88 -13.37 -19.56 -8.18
CA ILE A 88 -14.52 -18.65 -8.19
C ILE A 88 -14.57 -18.02 -9.56
N ARG A 89 -15.75 -18.02 -10.22
CA ARG A 89 -15.93 -17.41 -11.54
C ARG A 89 -16.93 -16.27 -11.47
N HIS A 90 -16.51 -15.07 -11.89
CA HIS A 90 -17.41 -13.94 -12.01
C HIS A 90 -18.25 -14.02 -13.30
N LYS A 91 -19.48 -13.53 -13.24
CA LYS A 91 -20.37 -13.45 -14.43
C LYS A 91 -19.99 -12.29 -15.35
N ARG A 92 -19.32 -11.26 -14.82
CA ARG A 92 -18.83 -10.06 -15.53
C ARG A 92 -17.53 -9.60 -14.91
N ASN A 93 -16.68 -8.96 -15.69
CA ASN A 93 -15.44 -8.39 -15.19
C ASN A 93 -15.73 -7.28 -14.18
N GLN A 94 -15.16 -7.39 -12.98
CA GLN A 94 -15.30 -6.45 -11.86
C GLN A 94 -14.00 -5.70 -11.57
N GLY A 95 -12.92 -6.02 -12.28
CA GLY A 95 -11.59 -5.51 -12.06
C GLY A 95 -10.83 -6.27 -10.97
N VAL A 96 -9.50 -6.07 -10.93
CA VAL A 96 -8.60 -6.78 -10.01
C VAL A 96 -9.02 -6.62 -8.54
N GLY A 97 -9.43 -5.42 -8.12
CA GLY A 97 -9.94 -5.19 -6.77
C GLY A 97 -11.25 -5.94 -6.49
N GLY A 98 -12.15 -6.04 -7.49
CA GLY A 98 -13.37 -6.84 -7.38
C GLY A 98 -13.07 -8.33 -7.22
N ALA A 99 -12.11 -8.86 -7.97
CA ALA A 99 -11.64 -10.24 -7.83
C ALA A 99 -11.01 -10.47 -6.45
N MET A 100 -10.17 -9.55 -5.99
CA MET A 100 -9.56 -9.64 -4.65
C MET A 100 -10.60 -9.63 -3.53
N ILE A 101 -11.62 -8.77 -3.60
CA ILE A 101 -12.70 -8.72 -2.61
C ILE A 101 -13.42 -10.07 -2.52
N SER A 102 -13.72 -10.69 -3.67
CA SER A 102 -14.34 -12.03 -3.69
C SER A 102 -13.42 -13.10 -3.10
N GLY A 103 -12.12 -13.05 -3.43
CA GLY A 103 -11.12 -13.94 -2.86
C GLY A 103 -10.91 -13.75 -1.36
N PHE A 104 -10.90 -12.52 -0.87
CA PHE A 104 -10.79 -12.20 0.55
C PHE A 104 -11.98 -12.70 1.36
N ARG A 105 -13.21 -12.51 0.85
CA ARG A 105 -14.40 -13.09 1.49
C ARG A 105 -14.29 -14.59 1.60
N LYS A 106 -13.88 -15.26 0.51
CA LYS A 106 -13.69 -16.71 0.53
C LYS A 106 -12.59 -17.15 1.48
N ALA A 107 -11.48 -16.43 1.55
CA ALA A 107 -10.41 -16.70 2.51
C ALA A 107 -10.87 -16.59 3.98
N LEU A 108 -11.68 -15.56 4.29
CA LEU A 108 -12.31 -15.42 5.62
C LEU A 108 -13.27 -16.56 5.93
N GLU A 109 -14.10 -17.00 4.97
CA GLU A 109 -14.99 -18.17 5.12
C GLU A 109 -14.19 -19.46 5.41
N LEU A 110 -12.98 -19.58 4.87
CA LEU A 110 -12.07 -20.70 5.11
C LEU A 110 -11.30 -20.59 6.43
N GLY A 111 -11.52 -19.53 7.22
CA GLY A 111 -10.85 -19.31 8.50
C GLY A 111 -9.35 -19.00 8.34
N ALA A 112 -8.96 -18.23 7.32
CA ALA A 112 -7.57 -17.91 7.05
C ALA A 112 -6.91 -17.13 8.20
N ASP A 113 -5.77 -17.64 8.71
CA ASP A 113 -4.90 -16.88 9.63
C ASP A 113 -4.14 -15.79 8.88
N VAL A 114 -3.67 -16.10 7.67
CA VAL A 114 -3.00 -15.14 6.78
C VAL A 114 -3.48 -15.36 5.35
N VAL A 115 -3.76 -14.26 4.67
CA VAL A 115 -4.12 -14.25 3.25
C VAL A 115 -3.00 -13.60 2.45
N VAL A 116 -2.53 -14.25 1.39
CA VAL A 116 -1.53 -13.70 0.47
C VAL A 116 -2.09 -13.54 -0.94
N LYS A 117 -1.88 -12.38 -1.56
CA LYS A 117 -2.20 -12.15 -2.97
C LYS A 117 -1.03 -12.57 -3.84
N ILE A 118 -1.31 -13.33 -4.87
CA ILE A 118 -0.34 -13.72 -5.90
C ILE A 118 -1.00 -13.44 -7.25
N ASP A 119 -0.32 -12.75 -8.17
CA ASP A 119 -0.87 -12.49 -9.50
C ASP A 119 -0.77 -13.71 -10.41
N GLY A 120 -1.80 -13.93 -11.23
CA GLY A 120 -1.90 -15.10 -12.11
C GLY A 120 -1.00 -15.06 -13.36
N ASP A 121 -0.24 -13.96 -13.56
CA ASP A 121 0.65 -13.70 -14.69
C ASP A 121 2.07 -14.29 -14.52
N GLY A 122 2.37 -14.85 -13.35
CA GLY A 122 3.67 -15.46 -13.05
C GLY A 122 4.81 -14.47 -12.76
N GLN A 123 4.54 -13.17 -12.63
CA GLN A 123 5.58 -12.18 -12.31
C GLN A 123 6.02 -12.21 -10.84
N MET A 124 5.21 -12.78 -9.96
CA MET A 124 5.51 -12.90 -8.52
C MET A 124 6.24 -14.21 -8.21
N ASP A 125 7.41 -14.07 -7.58
CA ASP A 125 8.23 -15.22 -7.20
C ASP A 125 7.76 -15.80 -5.86
N ALA A 126 7.21 -17.01 -5.87
CA ALA A 126 6.73 -17.71 -4.69
C ALA A 126 7.84 -17.99 -3.65
N THR A 127 9.12 -17.92 -4.02
CA THR A 127 10.25 -18.08 -3.09
C THR A 127 10.32 -16.94 -2.06
N TYR A 128 9.69 -15.79 -2.33
CA TYR A 128 9.58 -14.67 -1.39
C TYR A 128 8.42 -14.79 -0.40
N LEU A 129 7.51 -15.77 -0.58
CA LEU A 129 6.38 -15.99 0.32
C LEU A 129 6.78 -16.09 1.79
N PRO A 130 7.81 -16.88 2.20
CA PRO A 130 8.22 -16.93 3.59
C PRO A 130 8.58 -15.56 4.16
N LYS A 131 9.29 -14.71 3.39
CA LYS A 131 9.67 -13.36 3.82
C LYS A 131 8.46 -12.43 3.96
N MET A 132 7.41 -12.64 3.16
CA MET A 132 6.15 -11.90 3.24
C MET A 132 5.32 -12.34 4.45
N LEU A 133 5.29 -13.62 4.76
CA LEU A 133 4.43 -14.21 5.77
C LEU A 133 4.99 -14.09 7.19
N MET A 134 6.33 -14.22 7.35
CA MET A 134 6.97 -14.24 8.67
C MET A 134 6.69 -13.01 9.55
N PRO A 135 6.76 -11.76 9.06
CA PRO A 135 6.46 -10.62 9.92
C PRO A 135 5.02 -10.63 10.46
N ILE A 136 4.08 -11.25 9.73
CA ILE A 136 2.69 -11.39 10.17
C ILE A 136 2.57 -12.52 11.18
N LEU A 137 3.13 -13.70 10.90
CA LEU A 137 3.08 -14.86 11.79
C LEU A 137 3.78 -14.62 13.12
N GLN A 138 4.84 -13.82 13.12
CA GLN A 138 5.54 -13.39 14.33
C GLN A 138 4.87 -12.21 15.07
N GLY A 139 3.71 -11.76 14.59
CA GLY A 139 2.99 -10.65 15.21
C GLY A 139 3.72 -9.31 15.11
N GLN A 140 4.60 -9.12 14.12
CA GLN A 140 5.34 -7.88 13.92
C GLN A 140 4.65 -6.92 12.95
N ALA A 141 3.65 -7.40 12.20
CA ALA A 141 2.88 -6.64 11.24
C ALA A 141 1.50 -7.28 11.03
N ASP A 142 0.52 -6.46 10.67
CA ASP A 142 -0.80 -6.92 10.23
C ASP A 142 -0.85 -7.11 8.72
N TYR A 143 0.04 -6.43 8.00
CA TYR A 143 0.10 -6.43 6.55
C TYR A 143 1.54 -6.29 6.08
N THR A 144 1.91 -7.07 5.09
CA THR A 144 3.21 -6.95 4.43
C THR A 144 3.03 -6.65 2.95
N LYS A 145 3.97 -5.93 2.39
CA LYS A 145 3.96 -5.50 1.00
C LYS A 145 5.34 -5.62 0.39
N GLY A 146 5.40 -6.14 -0.84
CA GLY A 146 6.65 -6.22 -1.58
C GLY A 146 7.20 -4.83 -1.90
N ASN A 147 8.52 -4.66 -1.85
CA ASN A 147 9.22 -3.44 -2.19
C ASN A 147 10.31 -3.72 -3.23
N ARG A 148 10.10 -3.21 -4.46
CA ARG A 148 11.00 -3.36 -5.60
C ARG A 148 12.05 -2.25 -5.70
N PHE A 149 11.86 -1.14 -4.99
CA PHE A 149 12.71 0.06 -5.12
C PHE A 149 14.01 0.00 -4.30
N ARG A 150 14.29 -1.08 -3.59
CA ARG A 150 15.61 -1.29 -2.97
C ARG A 150 16.69 -1.70 -3.97
N ASP A 151 16.34 -2.01 -5.21
CA ASP A 151 17.30 -2.26 -6.27
C ASP A 151 17.71 -0.93 -6.94
N PHE A 152 18.83 -0.38 -6.49
CA PHE A 152 19.38 0.88 -6.99
C PHE A 152 19.76 0.83 -8.49
N GLN A 153 20.12 -0.35 -9.00
CA GLN A 153 20.51 -0.52 -10.41
C GLN A 153 19.29 -0.39 -11.32
N ALA A 154 18.16 -0.97 -10.93
CA ALA A 154 16.90 -0.84 -11.68
C ALA A 154 16.40 0.62 -11.73
N LEU A 155 16.61 1.40 -10.66
CA LEU A 155 16.24 2.82 -10.62
C LEU A 155 17.12 3.70 -11.53
N GLN A 156 18.40 3.38 -11.69
CA GLN A 156 19.31 4.14 -12.55
C GLN A 156 18.97 4.00 -14.05
N GLN A 157 18.41 2.87 -14.47
CA GLN A 157 18.03 2.62 -15.87
C GLN A 157 16.73 3.31 -16.27
N MET A 158 16.00 3.91 -15.32
CA MET A 158 14.72 4.56 -15.57
C MET A 158 14.90 6.00 -16.08
N PRO A 159 14.19 6.44 -17.17
CA PRO A 159 14.22 7.81 -17.64
C PRO A 159 13.90 8.84 -16.53
N ALA A 160 14.61 9.97 -16.51
CA ALA A 160 14.49 10.96 -15.43
C ALA A 160 13.06 11.46 -15.21
N ILE A 161 12.30 11.72 -16.28
CA ILE A 161 10.90 12.18 -16.21
C ILE A 161 9.99 11.13 -15.54
N ARG A 162 10.20 9.86 -15.83
CA ARG A 162 9.45 8.75 -15.22
C ARG A 162 9.82 8.60 -13.74
N ARG A 163 11.09 8.81 -13.39
CA ARG A 163 11.58 8.77 -12.01
C ARG A 163 10.96 9.88 -11.16
N VAL A 164 10.92 11.14 -11.69
CA VAL A 164 10.27 12.26 -11.00
C VAL A 164 8.78 12.03 -10.84
N GLY A 165 8.09 11.54 -11.88
CA GLY A 165 6.67 11.19 -11.81
C GLY A 165 6.37 10.12 -10.75
N ASN A 166 7.20 9.07 -10.67
CA ASN A 166 7.05 8.03 -9.66
C ASN A 166 7.32 8.54 -8.24
N LEU A 167 8.30 9.45 -8.06
CA LEU A 167 8.56 10.09 -6.77
C LEU A 167 7.37 10.94 -6.32
N ALA A 168 6.82 11.77 -7.20
CA ALA A 168 5.66 12.61 -6.89
C ALA A 168 4.42 11.76 -6.55
N LEU A 169 4.12 10.73 -7.37
CA LEU A 169 3.02 9.81 -7.12
C LEU A 169 3.23 9.01 -5.83
N GLY A 170 4.46 8.56 -5.56
CA GLY A 170 4.84 7.88 -4.32
C GLY A 170 4.63 8.77 -3.09
N PHE A 171 5.04 10.04 -3.16
CA PHE A 171 4.82 11.01 -2.10
C PHE A 171 3.32 11.24 -1.83
N LEU A 172 2.54 11.49 -2.89
CA LEU A 172 1.09 11.67 -2.78
C LEU A 172 0.41 10.43 -2.21
N THR A 173 0.85 9.24 -2.59
CA THR A 173 0.32 7.98 -2.06
C THR A 173 0.63 7.81 -0.57
N LYS A 174 1.85 8.13 -0.13
CA LYS A 174 2.22 8.15 1.29
C LYS A 174 1.36 9.14 2.07
N ALA A 175 1.24 10.37 1.58
CA ALA A 175 0.40 11.39 2.19
C ALA A 175 -1.08 10.96 2.22
N ALA A 176 -1.61 10.37 1.15
CA ALA A 176 -2.99 9.93 1.09
C ALA A 176 -3.27 8.74 2.02
N THR A 177 -2.37 7.75 2.09
CA THR A 177 -2.55 6.54 2.90
C THR A 177 -2.15 6.71 4.36
N GLY A 178 -1.25 7.66 4.69
CA GLY A 178 -0.69 7.85 6.03
C GLY A 178 0.53 6.97 6.35
N TYR A 179 0.85 6.00 5.49
CA TYR A 179 2.02 5.15 5.66
C TYR A 179 3.28 5.78 5.06
N TRP A 180 3.85 6.73 5.77
CA TRP A 180 5.06 7.43 5.37
C TRP A 180 6.31 6.55 5.29
N ASN A 181 6.29 5.42 5.97
CA ASN A 181 7.36 4.42 6.01
C ASN A 181 7.40 3.46 4.82
N LEU A 182 6.37 3.44 3.94
CA LEU A 182 6.33 2.58 2.77
C LEU A 182 7.08 3.19 1.59
N PHE A 183 7.86 2.36 0.85
CA PHE A 183 8.61 2.81 -0.33
C PHE A 183 7.92 2.45 -1.65
N ASP A 184 7.25 1.29 -1.74
CA ASP A 184 6.56 0.84 -2.95
C ASP A 184 5.05 0.62 -2.69
N PRO A 185 4.25 1.71 -2.58
CA PRO A 185 2.84 1.59 -2.24
C PRO A 185 1.98 0.95 -3.35
N THR A 186 2.52 0.78 -4.55
CA THR A 186 1.81 0.24 -5.72
C THR A 186 2.15 -1.22 -6.04
N ASN A 187 3.02 -1.87 -5.26
CA ASN A 187 3.33 -3.28 -5.47
C ASN A 187 2.11 -4.15 -5.11
N GLY A 188 1.76 -5.06 -6.00
CA GLY A 188 0.62 -5.97 -5.83
C GLY A 188 0.90 -7.21 -4.99
N PHE A 189 2.17 -7.55 -4.68
CA PHE A 189 2.49 -8.68 -3.83
C PHE A 189 2.31 -8.31 -2.37
N ILE A 190 1.25 -8.82 -1.75
CA ILE A 190 0.81 -8.43 -0.42
C ILE A 190 0.40 -9.66 0.40
N ALA A 191 0.58 -9.58 1.72
CA ALA A 191 -0.04 -10.50 2.65
C ALA A 191 -0.68 -9.74 3.81
N ILE A 192 -1.77 -10.28 4.36
CA ILE A 192 -2.56 -9.67 5.43
C ILE A 192 -2.98 -10.71 6.46
N HIS A 193 -2.92 -10.33 7.74
CA HIS A 193 -3.43 -11.12 8.84
C HIS A 193 -4.96 -11.27 8.74
N GLY A 194 -5.50 -12.47 8.96
CA GLY A 194 -6.94 -12.75 8.85
C GLY A 194 -7.81 -11.87 9.73
N LYS A 195 -7.40 -11.59 10.98
CA LYS A 195 -8.13 -10.68 11.89
C LYS A 195 -8.15 -9.25 11.35
N ALA A 196 -7.04 -8.72 10.83
CA ALA A 196 -6.99 -7.40 10.23
C ALA A 196 -7.85 -7.31 8.96
N LEU A 197 -7.86 -8.39 8.15
CA LEU A 197 -8.72 -8.49 6.98
C LEU A 197 -10.21 -8.50 7.35
N ALA A 198 -10.59 -9.19 8.41
CA ALA A 198 -11.98 -9.25 8.88
C ALA A 198 -12.54 -7.89 9.31
N LEU A 199 -11.69 -6.98 9.81
CA LEU A 199 -12.07 -5.62 10.19
C LEU A 199 -12.17 -4.65 9.00
N LEU A 200 -11.60 -5.01 7.83
CA LEU A 200 -11.64 -4.15 6.66
C LEU A 200 -13.05 -4.06 6.08
N PRO A 201 -13.58 -2.86 5.81
CA PRO A 201 -14.83 -2.68 5.10
C PRO A 201 -14.65 -2.98 3.61
N LEU A 202 -14.66 -4.28 3.25
CA LEU A 202 -14.36 -4.76 1.89
C LEU A 202 -15.23 -4.10 0.82
N ASP A 203 -16.48 -3.77 1.14
CA ASP A 203 -17.41 -3.10 0.21
C ASP A 203 -17.00 -1.66 -0.15
N LYS A 204 -16.15 -1.04 0.69
CA LYS A 204 -15.65 0.32 0.47
C LYS A 204 -14.27 0.34 -0.20
N ILE A 205 -13.68 -0.80 -0.54
CA ILE A 205 -12.41 -0.89 -1.27
C ILE A 205 -12.66 -0.66 -2.76
N ASP A 206 -11.74 0.05 -3.42
CA ASP A 206 -11.82 0.30 -4.86
C ASP A 206 -11.70 -1.03 -5.64
N LYS A 207 -12.51 -1.21 -6.69
CA LYS A 207 -12.54 -2.45 -7.48
C LYS A 207 -11.52 -2.48 -8.62
N THR A 208 -10.89 -1.35 -8.93
CA THR A 208 -9.92 -1.21 -10.02
C THR A 208 -8.48 -1.44 -9.54
N TYR A 209 -7.50 -1.07 -10.33
CA TYR A 209 -6.07 -1.08 -9.95
C TYR A 209 -5.72 -0.17 -8.76
N PHE A 210 -6.66 0.65 -8.30
CA PHE A 210 -6.49 1.51 -7.14
C PHE A 210 -6.78 0.79 -5.81
N PHE A 211 -7.12 -0.51 -5.84
CA PHE A 211 -7.56 -1.24 -4.66
C PHE A 211 -6.48 -1.34 -3.57
N GLU A 212 -5.20 -1.54 -3.92
CA GLU A 212 -4.11 -1.60 -2.94
C GLU A 212 -3.99 -0.29 -2.15
N THR A 213 -4.02 0.83 -2.84
CA THR A 213 -3.95 2.16 -2.20
C THR A 213 -5.19 2.43 -1.33
N SER A 214 -6.38 2.07 -1.85
CA SER A 214 -7.63 2.16 -1.10
C SER A 214 -7.62 1.30 0.16
N MET A 215 -7.04 0.10 0.08
CA MET A 215 -6.89 -0.82 1.20
C MET A 215 -5.91 -0.28 2.25
N LEU A 216 -4.74 0.22 1.84
CA LEU A 216 -3.77 0.86 2.73
C LEU A 216 -4.38 2.00 3.53
N ALA A 217 -5.13 2.91 2.87
CA ALA A 217 -5.77 4.03 3.55
C ALA A 217 -6.75 3.58 4.65
N ARG A 218 -7.45 2.46 4.43
CA ARG A 218 -8.37 1.89 5.43
C ARG A 218 -7.64 1.16 6.55
N LEU A 219 -6.58 0.43 6.22
CA LEU A 219 -5.71 -0.20 7.21
C LEU A 219 -5.11 0.84 8.16
N TYR A 220 -4.72 2.02 7.63
CA TYR A 220 -4.23 3.12 8.45
C TYR A 220 -5.28 3.62 9.46
N LEU A 221 -6.53 3.80 9.01
CA LEU A 221 -7.63 4.22 9.88
C LEU A 221 -7.98 3.19 10.96
N LEU A 222 -7.70 1.90 10.70
CA LEU A 222 -7.83 0.83 11.68
C LEU A 222 -6.63 0.75 12.65
N GLY A 223 -5.53 1.45 12.38
CA GLY A 223 -4.31 1.37 13.18
C GLY A 223 -3.43 0.16 12.85
N ALA A 224 -3.59 -0.47 11.69
CA ALA A 224 -2.82 -1.65 11.31
C ALA A 224 -1.35 -1.33 11.02
N VAL A 225 -0.44 -2.20 11.45
CA VAL A 225 1.00 -2.09 11.16
C VAL A 225 1.31 -2.68 9.79
N VAL A 226 1.92 -1.88 8.92
CA VAL A 226 2.33 -2.28 7.58
C VAL A 226 3.84 -2.28 7.45
N LYS A 227 4.43 -3.37 6.92
CA LYS A 227 5.87 -3.51 6.67
C LYS A 227 6.18 -3.77 5.20
N ASP A 228 7.21 -3.11 4.69
CA ASP A 228 7.81 -3.39 3.39
C ASP A 228 8.75 -4.61 3.46
N VAL A 229 8.63 -5.51 2.48
CA VAL A 229 9.51 -6.66 2.30
C VAL A 229 10.34 -6.47 1.03
N PRO A 230 11.67 -6.33 1.14
CA PRO A 230 12.53 -6.15 -0.02
C PRO A 230 12.49 -7.35 -0.95
N MET A 231 12.33 -7.09 -2.25
CA MET A 231 12.39 -8.10 -3.30
C MET A 231 12.94 -7.51 -4.60
N PRO A 232 13.61 -8.31 -5.46
CA PRO A 232 14.03 -7.85 -6.76
C PRO A 232 12.82 -7.57 -7.65
N ALA A 233 12.96 -6.58 -8.53
CA ALA A 233 11.97 -6.32 -9.56
C ALA A 233 12.10 -7.38 -10.66
N ARG A 234 11.03 -8.14 -10.94
CA ARG A 234 10.93 -8.97 -12.14
C ARG A 234 10.02 -8.25 -13.14
N TYR A 235 10.59 -7.82 -14.25
CA TYR A 235 9.84 -7.23 -15.35
C TYR A 235 9.58 -8.31 -16.40
N GLY A 236 8.31 -8.69 -16.62
CA GLY A 236 7.89 -9.52 -17.73
C GLY A 236 7.94 -8.75 -19.06
N LYS A 237 7.82 -9.48 -20.17
CA LYS A 237 7.76 -8.89 -21.53
C LYS A 237 6.38 -8.24 -21.83
N GLU A 238 5.48 -8.20 -20.88
CA GLU A 238 4.12 -7.72 -21.11
C GLU A 238 4.07 -6.19 -21.19
N VAL A 239 3.39 -5.72 -22.24
CA VAL A 239 3.14 -4.29 -22.47
C VAL A 239 1.96 -3.88 -21.58
N SER A 240 2.19 -2.98 -20.62
CA SER A 240 1.14 -2.42 -19.80
C SER A 240 0.10 -1.70 -20.70
N ASN A 241 -1.14 -2.20 -20.71
CA ASN A 241 -2.26 -1.61 -21.46
C ASN A 241 -2.85 -0.33 -20.80
N LEU A 242 -2.18 0.22 -19.77
CA LEU A 242 -2.63 1.44 -19.11
C LEU A 242 -2.23 2.67 -19.93
N SER A 243 -3.22 3.45 -20.37
CA SER A 243 -2.97 4.79 -20.91
C SER A 243 -2.46 5.70 -19.80
N ILE A 244 -1.14 5.93 -19.76
CA ILE A 244 -0.41 6.57 -18.65
C ILE A 244 -1.02 7.92 -18.25
N HIS A 245 -1.42 8.78 -19.20
CA HIS A 245 -1.94 10.12 -18.90
C HIS A 245 -3.32 10.11 -18.23
N ARG A 246 -4.26 9.30 -18.73
CA ARG A 246 -5.61 9.23 -18.17
C ARG A 246 -5.61 8.60 -16.79
N SER A 247 -4.80 7.56 -16.61
CA SER A 247 -4.63 6.90 -15.31
C SER A 247 -4.00 7.82 -14.26
N LEU A 248 -3.01 8.67 -14.63
CA LEU A 248 -2.38 9.61 -13.71
C LEU A 248 -3.37 10.63 -13.13
N ILE A 249 -4.23 11.23 -13.97
CA ILE A 249 -5.23 12.20 -13.51
C ILE A 249 -6.27 11.53 -12.60
N GLU A 250 -6.80 10.37 -13.03
CA GLU A 250 -7.79 9.63 -12.24
C GLU A 250 -7.22 9.18 -10.89
N PHE A 251 -5.97 8.67 -10.86
CA PHE A 251 -5.29 8.31 -9.62
C PHE A 251 -5.07 9.52 -8.71
N SER A 252 -4.63 10.66 -9.27
CA SER A 252 -4.40 11.88 -8.48
C SER A 252 -5.68 12.37 -7.81
N VAL A 253 -6.81 12.39 -8.52
CA VAL A 253 -8.11 12.79 -7.96
C VAL A 253 -8.54 11.81 -6.85
N LYS A 254 -8.39 10.49 -7.06
CA LYS A 254 -8.69 9.48 -6.03
C LYS A 254 -7.77 9.63 -4.82
N LEU A 255 -6.48 9.92 -5.01
CA LEU A 255 -5.52 10.16 -3.91
C LEU A 255 -5.88 11.39 -3.09
N ILE A 256 -6.23 12.51 -3.73
CA ILE A 256 -6.67 13.74 -3.03
C ILE A 256 -7.94 13.46 -2.22
N LYS A 257 -8.91 12.75 -2.80
CA LYS A 257 -10.14 12.36 -2.09
C LYS A 257 -9.82 11.51 -0.85
N ILE A 258 -8.96 10.49 -0.98
CA ILE A 258 -8.54 9.66 0.16
C ILE A 258 -7.78 10.49 1.20
N LEU A 259 -6.88 11.38 0.77
CA LEU A 259 -6.14 12.27 1.67
C LEU A 259 -7.10 13.10 2.53
N ILE A 260 -8.06 13.79 1.89
CA ILE A 260 -9.04 14.62 2.61
C ILE A 260 -9.88 13.74 3.55
N GLN A 261 -10.41 12.61 3.08
CA GLN A 261 -11.19 11.70 3.90
C GLN A 261 -10.39 11.19 5.12
N ARG A 262 -9.13 10.78 4.91
CA ARG A 262 -8.25 10.32 5.99
C ARG A 262 -7.98 11.43 7.00
N LEU A 263 -7.61 12.63 6.54
CA LEU A 263 -7.32 13.75 7.44
C LEU A 263 -8.55 14.14 8.28
N VAL A 264 -9.73 14.19 7.64
CA VAL A 264 -11.00 14.50 8.35
C VAL A 264 -11.33 13.39 9.35
N ILE A 265 -11.35 12.13 8.92
CA ILE A 265 -11.74 11.02 9.80
C ILE A 265 -10.76 10.88 10.95
N LYS A 266 -9.44 10.86 10.67
CA LYS A 266 -8.43 10.69 11.70
C LYS A 266 -8.40 11.85 12.69
N ASN A 267 -8.28 13.09 12.18
CA ASN A 267 -7.96 14.23 13.04
C ASN A 267 -9.20 14.95 13.58
N LEU A 268 -10.39 14.79 12.99
CA LEU A 268 -11.60 15.47 13.47
C LEU A 268 -12.63 14.52 14.11
N ILE A 269 -12.58 13.21 13.75
CA ILE A 269 -13.57 12.24 14.22
C ILE A 269 -12.97 11.24 15.21
N HIS A 270 -11.83 10.61 14.86
CA HIS A 270 -11.23 9.55 15.70
C HIS A 270 -10.36 10.11 16.82
N ASP A 271 -9.48 11.07 16.53
CA ASP A 271 -8.50 11.59 17.46
C ASP A 271 -8.30 13.09 17.26
N PHE A 272 -8.92 13.88 18.15
CA PHE A 272 -8.72 15.33 18.14
C PHE A 272 -7.38 15.68 18.77
N SER A 273 -6.35 15.68 17.96
CA SER A 273 -4.95 15.87 18.38
C SER A 273 -4.43 17.27 18.05
N MET A 274 -3.17 17.55 18.39
CA MET A 274 -2.50 18.80 18.00
C MET A 274 -2.50 19.02 16.50
N ALA A 275 -2.47 17.96 15.67
CA ALA A 275 -2.60 18.08 14.22
C ALA A 275 -3.94 18.70 13.82
N SER A 276 -5.03 18.39 14.55
CA SER A 276 -6.36 18.97 14.33
C SER A 276 -6.34 20.49 14.54
N ILE A 277 -5.74 20.93 15.65
CA ILE A 277 -5.61 22.35 15.99
C ILE A 277 -4.77 23.08 14.93
N TYR A 278 -3.63 22.49 14.55
CA TYR A 278 -2.76 23.08 13.53
C TYR A 278 -3.44 23.18 12.17
N MET A 279 -4.24 22.19 11.76
CA MET A 279 -4.99 22.25 10.52
C MET A 279 -6.12 23.28 10.56
N LEU A 280 -6.91 23.31 11.66
CA LEU A 280 -8.03 24.24 11.82
C LEU A 280 -7.57 25.70 11.91
N ALA A 281 -6.38 25.97 12.43
CA ALA A 281 -5.81 27.31 12.46
C ALA A 281 -5.04 27.64 11.19
N GLY A 282 -4.21 26.70 10.70
CA GLY A 282 -3.27 26.92 9.60
C GLY A 282 -3.95 27.14 8.26
N PHE A 283 -4.94 26.32 7.88
CA PHE A 283 -5.63 26.48 6.61
C PHE A 283 -6.39 27.82 6.49
N PRO A 284 -7.22 28.26 7.47
CA PRO A 284 -7.86 29.56 7.41
C PRO A 284 -6.89 30.73 7.38
N LEU A 285 -5.79 30.67 8.18
CA LEU A 285 -4.75 31.71 8.17
C LEU A 285 -4.06 31.82 6.82
N LEU A 286 -3.67 30.69 6.23
CA LEU A 286 -3.06 30.65 4.92
C LEU A 286 -4.01 31.19 3.84
N LEU A 287 -5.23 30.73 3.84
CA LEU A 287 -6.26 31.16 2.87
C LEU A 287 -6.56 32.66 3.00
N PHE A 288 -6.75 33.15 4.24
CA PHE A 288 -6.94 34.59 4.50
C PHE A 288 -5.74 35.40 4.00
N GLY A 289 -4.51 35.00 4.34
CA GLY A 289 -3.31 35.70 3.93
C GLY A 289 -3.13 35.78 2.41
N LEU A 290 -3.43 34.67 1.71
CA LEU A 290 -3.36 34.64 0.25
C LEU A 290 -4.47 35.49 -0.39
N ILE A 291 -5.72 35.33 0.02
CA ILE A 291 -6.84 36.09 -0.58
C ILE A 291 -6.69 37.58 -0.32
N PHE A 292 -6.43 37.97 0.94
CA PHE A 292 -6.28 39.38 1.33
C PHE A 292 -5.05 39.98 0.68
N GLY A 293 -3.91 39.26 0.66
CA GLY A 293 -2.68 39.72 0.05
C GLY A 293 -2.81 39.95 -1.46
N ILE A 294 -3.39 39.00 -2.19
CA ILE A 294 -3.61 39.13 -3.64
C ILE A 294 -4.60 40.25 -3.94
N ALA A 295 -5.70 40.38 -3.17
CA ALA A 295 -6.67 41.45 -3.38
C ALA A 295 -6.05 42.83 -3.17
N LYS A 296 -5.28 43.03 -2.10
CA LYS A 296 -4.62 44.29 -1.80
C LYS A 296 -3.48 44.61 -2.75
N TRP A 297 -2.75 43.61 -3.23
CA TRP A 297 -1.75 43.78 -4.28
C TRP A 297 -2.37 44.23 -5.60
N ALA A 298 -3.48 43.60 -6.02
CA ALA A 298 -4.21 43.97 -7.23
C ALA A 298 -4.81 45.38 -7.13
N GLU A 299 -5.35 45.79 -5.96
CA GLU A 299 -5.86 47.15 -5.70
C GLU A 299 -4.73 48.20 -5.81
N SER A 300 -3.59 47.97 -5.13
CA SER A 300 -2.41 48.84 -5.19
C SER A 300 -1.87 49.00 -6.62
N SER A 301 -1.80 47.89 -7.37
CA SER A 301 -1.38 47.90 -8.77
C SER A 301 -2.31 48.69 -9.67
N ARG A 302 -3.63 48.53 -9.45
CA ARG A 302 -4.65 49.28 -10.24
C ARG A 302 -4.64 50.77 -9.96
N LEU A 303 -4.49 51.16 -8.68
CA LEU A 303 -4.51 52.56 -8.25
C LEU A 303 -3.16 53.24 -8.40
N GLN A 304 -2.08 52.51 -8.73
CA GLN A 304 -0.70 52.98 -8.79
C GLN A 304 -0.25 53.68 -7.48
N VAL A 305 -0.84 53.24 -6.32
CA VAL A 305 -0.50 53.75 -5.00
C VAL A 305 0.17 52.65 -4.21
N PRO A 306 1.36 52.89 -3.61
CA PRO A 306 2.04 51.90 -2.77
C PRO A 306 1.17 51.49 -1.58
N ALA A 307 1.10 50.17 -1.31
CA ALA A 307 0.41 49.67 -0.12
C ALA A 307 1.14 50.07 1.15
N SER A 308 0.41 50.35 2.24
CA SER A 308 0.99 50.65 3.53
C SER A 308 1.74 49.43 4.12
N ALA A 309 2.71 49.65 4.99
CA ALA A 309 3.42 48.56 5.68
C ALA A 309 2.46 47.57 6.37
N GLY A 310 1.43 48.07 7.06
CA GLY A 310 0.42 47.23 7.68
C GLY A 310 -0.35 46.37 6.70
N THR A 311 -0.70 46.93 5.52
CA THR A 311 -1.41 46.18 4.45
C THR A 311 -0.57 45.04 3.88
N VAL A 312 0.76 45.19 3.89
CA VAL A 312 1.67 44.09 3.44
C VAL A 312 1.98 43.11 4.58
N MET A 313 2.21 43.61 5.81
CA MET A 313 2.62 42.76 6.94
C MET A 313 1.54 41.80 7.38
N ILE A 314 0.28 42.20 7.43
CA ILE A 314 -0.83 41.35 7.89
C ILE A 314 -0.95 40.05 7.06
N PRO A 315 -1.09 40.12 5.71
CA PRO A 315 -1.17 38.89 4.92
C PRO A 315 0.14 38.07 4.93
N THR A 316 1.31 38.75 5.00
CA THR A 316 2.59 38.09 5.05
C THR A 316 2.73 37.25 6.34
N LEU A 317 2.40 37.83 7.50
CA LEU A 317 2.41 37.08 8.76
C LEU A 317 1.39 35.94 8.76
N ALA A 318 0.17 36.17 8.24
CA ALA A 318 -0.84 35.14 8.14
C ALA A 318 -0.38 33.95 7.25
N VAL A 319 0.28 34.23 6.13
CA VAL A 319 0.84 33.18 5.25
C VAL A 319 1.96 32.42 5.95
N ILE A 320 2.92 33.12 6.58
CA ILE A 320 4.06 32.50 7.27
C ILE A 320 3.57 31.61 8.42
N VAL A 321 2.72 32.12 9.30
CA VAL A 321 2.20 31.37 10.46
C VAL A 321 1.31 30.21 9.97
N GLY A 322 0.48 30.45 8.94
CA GLY A 322 -0.35 29.41 8.33
C GLY A 322 0.46 28.24 7.77
N ILE A 323 1.56 28.53 7.04
CA ILE A 323 2.49 27.52 6.54
C ILE A 323 3.17 26.79 7.69
N GLN A 324 3.61 27.48 8.75
CA GLN A 324 4.24 26.83 9.92
C GLN A 324 3.28 25.85 10.59
N PHE A 325 2.01 26.20 10.75
CA PHE A 325 1.00 25.29 11.30
C PHE A 325 0.76 24.07 10.41
N ILE A 326 0.72 24.25 9.08
CA ILE A 326 0.59 23.13 8.15
C ILE A 326 1.79 22.20 8.24
N ILE A 327 3.02 22.74 8.31
CA ILE A 327 4.24 21.93 8.48
C ILE A 327 4.19 21.15 9.79
N ALA A 328 3.78 21.80 10.90
CA ALA A 328 3.62 21.15 12.19
C ALA A 328 2.57 20.02 12.15
N ALA A 329 1.45 20.23 11.46
CA ALA A 329 0.43 19.19 11.26
C ALA A 329 0.98 17.98 10.49
N ILE A 330 1.77 18.21 9.43
CA ILE A 330 2.43 17.15 8.66
C ILE A 330 3.44 16.40 9.54
N GLU A 331 4.20 17.09 10.39
CA GLU A 331 5.15 16.45 11.32
C GLU A 331 4.45 15.50 12.30
N VAL A 332 3.32 15.93 12.86
CA VAL A 332 2.51 15.06 13.74
C VAL A 332 2.00 13.85 12.95
N ASP A 333 1.55 14.04 11.69
CA ASP A 333 1.08 12.95 10.84
C ASP A 333 2.19 11.95 10.51
N LEU A 334 3.40 12.40 10.22
CA LEU A 334 4.59 11.56 10.00
C LEU A 334 4.90 10.66 11.20
N ARG A 335 4.75 11.18 12.42
CA ARG A 335 5.02 10.44 13.67
C ARG A 335 3.91 9.48 14.06
N SER A 336 2.73 9.60 13.47
CA SER A 336 1.53 8.84 13.85
C SER A 336 1.33 7.53 13.06
N VAL A 337 2.36 7.05 12.35
CA VAL A 337 2.33 5.72 11.71
C VAL A 337 2.17 4.64 12.78
N PRO A 338 1.21 3.70 12.63
CA PRO A 338 0.99 2.64 13.59
C PRO A 338 2.25 1.80 13.85
N LYS A 339 2.51 1.45 15.12
CA LYS A 339 3.71 0.73 15.56
C LYS A 339 3.39 -0.60 16.23
N GLU A 340 2.21 -0.75 16.79
CA GLU A 340 1.76 -1.95 17.49
C GLU A 340 0.75 -2.70 16.61
N PRO A 341 1.01 -3.96 16.25
CA PRO A 341 0.13 -4.73 15.40
C PRO A 341 -1.27 -4.92 16.00
N LEU A 342 -2.28 -4.61 15.18
CA LEU A 342 -3.69 -4.71 15.54
C LEU A 342 -4.09 -6.16 15.91
N ALA A 343 -3.54 -7.14 15.20
CA ALA A 343 -3.82 -8.56 15.42
C ALA A 343 -3.41 -9.09 16.79
N GLN A 344 -2.48 -8.39 17.49
CA GLN A 344 -2.09 -8.71 18.86
C GLN A 344 -3.04 -8.12 19.91
N GLN A 345 -3.82 -7.10 19.55
CA GLN A 345 -4.76 -6.41 20.44
C GLN A 345 -6.15 -7.04 20.42
N LEU A 346 -6.42 -7.93 19.46
CA LEU A 346 -7.66 -8.69 19.22
C LEU A 346 -7.53 -10.15 19.67
#